data_ff1e6966d8cb0afbc34fb9d391b7c648
#
_entry.id   ff1e6966d8cb0afbc34fb9d391b7c648
#
_cell.length_a   1.000
_cell.length_b   1.000
_cell.length_c   1.000
_cell.angle_alpha   90.00
_cell.angle_beta   90.00
_cell.angle_gamma   90.00
#
_symmetry.space_group_name_H-M   'P 1'
#
loop_
_entity.id
_entity.type
_entity.pdbx_description
1 polymer ?
#
loop_
_entity_poly.entity_id
_entity_poly.type
_entity_poly.pdbx_seq_one_letter_code
_entity_poly.pdbx_strand_id
1 'polypeptide(L)'
;MRRDQFLKSLAVFAAAGTAAPWALAAPTVKMMIPANPAGGWDTTGRAFGKALVDARLADAVQYENKGGAAGAIGLAQFVNASKGDPGALLMMGAVMVGGLITGKSPVQLQQCTPIARLTSEYNVFVVPAASPLRTMKDVVDQLRQDPGSVKWGGGSRGSTEHIAAAMLARAVGVDPKKVNYVAFRGGGEAVAAILGGNVTVGGSGYSEFAEHIAAGKMRPIGVTSQKRLPGIAVPTMKEQGYDVVLGNWRGLYGAPGITAEQRAALTDMVVKTTKHKSWQEALDKNGWTPAVLAGKDFEDFVDYEFTSLRAIMYLSGML
;
A
#
# COMPACT_ATOMS: atom_id res chain seq x y z
N MET A 1 76.37 -21.32 7.06
CA MET A 1 74.99 -21.13 6.50
C MET A 1 75.02 -19.90 5.62
N ARG A 2 74.77 -20.09 4.31
CA ARG A 2 74.89 -19.02 3.31
C ARG A 2 73.67 -18.04 3.38
N ARG A 3 73.96 -16.76 3.32
CA ARG A 3 73.01 -15.62 3.42
C ARG A 3 71.77 -15.72 2.49
N ASP A 4 71.95 -16.52 1.42
CA ASP A 4 70.89 -16.69 0.39
C ASP A 4 69.77 -17.67 0.78
N GLN A 5 69.97 -18.50 1.81
CA GLN A 5 68.97 -19.43 2.31
C GLN A 5 68.02 -18.74 3.33
N PHE A 6 68.51 -17.70 4.02
CA PHE A 6 67.75 -16.95 4.99
C PHE A 6 66.73 -16.01 4.30
N LEU A 7 67.08 -15.48 3.13
CA LEU A 7 66.21 -14.61 2.34
C LEU A 7 65.10 -15.37 1.59
N LYS A 8 65.30 -16.67 1.30
CA LYS A 8 64.25 -17.51 0.68
C LYS A 8 63.18 -17.98 1.67
N SER A 9 63.49 -18.02 2.97
CA SER A 9 62.55 -18.41 4.01
C SER A 9 61.63 -17.22 4.45
N LEU A 10 61.98 -15.97 4.17
CA LEU A 10 61.15 -14.80 4.47
C LEU A 10 60.11 -14.51 3.37
N ALA A 11 60.25 -15.07 2.16
CA ALA A 11 59.34 -14.80 1.04
C ALA A 11 58.11 -15.71 0.99
N VAL A 12 58.02 -16.71 1.86
CA VAL A 12 56.91 -17.69 1.87
C VAL A 12 55.85 -17.37 2.96
N PHE A 13 56.14 -16.44 3.88
CA PHE A 13 55.17 -16.04 4.93
C PHE A 13 54.34 -14.79 4.64
N ALA A 14 54.48 -14.16 3.45
CA ALA A 14 53.79 -12.93 3.09
C ALA A 14 52.56 -13.14 2.17
N ALA A 15 52.14 -14.41 1.92
CA ALA A 15 51.02 -14.67 0.97
C ALA A 15 49.83 -15.44 1.58
N ALA A 16 49.78 -15.58 2.91
CA ALA A 16 48.57 -16.07 3.59
C ALA A 16 47.88 -14.92 4.36
N GLY A 17 47.70 -13.80 3.72
CA GLY A 17 46.69 -12.84 4.08
C GLY A 17 45.34 -13.51 3.82
N THR A 18 44.79 -14.20 4.83
CA THR A 18 43.38 -14.55 4.84
C THR A 18 42.61 -13.24 4.65
N ALA A 19 42.13 -12.99 3.43
CA ALA A 19 41.07 -12.09 3.21
C ALA A 19 39.92 -12.63 4.08
N ALA A 20 39.83 -12.15 5.33
CA ALA A 20 38.61 -12.29 6.09
C ALA A 20 37.50 -11.79 5.15
N PRO A 21 36.46 -12.57 4.88
CA PRO A 21 35.35 -12.03 4.13
C PRO A 21 34.90 -10.82 4.93
N TRP A 22 35.06 -9.64 4.36
CA TRP A 22 34.41 -8.46 4.87
C TRP A 22 32.94 -8.83 4.78
N ALA A 23 32.36 -9.22 5.90
CA ALA A 23 30.92 -9.26 6.04
C ALA A 23 30.51 -7.81 5.82
N LEU A 24 30.15 -7.49 4.57
CA LEU A 24 29.50 -6.21 4.27
C LEU A 24 28.30 -6.19 5.22
N ALA A 25 28.34 -5.28 6.19
CA ALA A 25 27.21 -5.04 7.07
C ALA A 25 25.98 -4.87 6.16
N ALA A 26 24.91 -5.56 6.50
CA ALA A 26 23.71 -5.46 5.69
C ALA A 26 23.25 -3.99 5.66
N PRO A 27 22.75 -3.46 4.52
CA PRO A 27 22.53 -2.03 4.40
C PRO A 27 21.40 -1.54 5.33
N THR A 28 21.52 -0.31 5.79
CA THR A 28 20.37 0.41 6.38
C THR A 28 19.44 0.86 5.24
N VAL A 29 18.19 0.42 5.29
CA VAL A 29 17.16 0.81 4.32
C VAL A 29 16.41 2.05 4.83
N LYS A 30 16.21 3.04 3.98
CA LYS A 30 15.38 4.22 4.25
C LYS A 30 14.02 4.02 3.59
N MET A 31 12.95 4.02 4.36
CA MET A 31 11.60 3.80 3.84
C MET A 31 10.75 5.05 4.02
N MET A 32 10.45 5.74 2.91
CA MET A 32 9.44 6.77 2.85
C MET A 32 8.05 6.12 2.84
N ILE A 33 7.22 6.50 3.81
CA ILE A 33 5.81 6.10 3.90
C ILE A 33 4.98 7.37 3.71
N PRO A 34 4.36 7.58 2.54
CA PRO A 34 3.66 8.82 2.20
C PRO A 34 2.24 8.86 2.80
N ALA A 35 2.13 8.52 4.07
CA ALA A 35 0.92 8.51 4.88
C ALA A 35 1.23 8.87 6.33
N ASN A 36 0.20 9.28 7.07
CA ASN A 36 0.29 9.42 8.51
C ASN A 36 0.50 8.04 9.18
N PRO A 37 1.12 7.97 10.37
CA PRO A 37 1.27 6.72 11.12
C PRO A 37 -0.07 6.00 11.35
N ALA A 38 0.00 4.68 11.53
CA ALA A 38 -1.12 3.78 11.81
C ALA A 38 -2.16 3.63 10.68
N GLY A 39 -1.88 4.13 9.47
CA GLY A 39 -2.67 3.80 8.28
C GLY A 39 -2.13 2.57 7.56
N GLY A 40 -2.84 2.10 6.53
CA GLY A 40 -2.51 0.86 5.81
C GLY A 40 -1.09 0.84 5.23
N TRP A 41 -0.60 1.94 4.66
CA TRP A 41 0.78 2.01 4.17
C TRP A 41 1.82 1.97 5.29
N ASP A 42 1.54 2.61 6.43
CA ASP A 42 2.44 2.57 7.59
C ASP A 42 2.52 1.15 8.17
N THR A 43 1.38 0.50 8.37
CA THR A 43 1.31 -0.89 8.83
C THR A 43 2.06 -1.82 7.88
N THR A 44 1.86 -1.69 6.56
CA THR A 44 2.53 -2.52 5.56
C THR A 44 4.04 -2.26 5.52
N GLY A 45 4.46 -1.00 5.52
CA GLY A 45 5.87 -0.61 5.51
C GLY A 45 6.64 -1.13 6.72
N ARG A 46 6.05 -1.01 7.91
CA ARG A 46 6.67 -1.51 9.16
C ARG A 46 6.70 -3.04 9.21
N ALA A 47 5.64 -3.72 8.77
CA ALA A 47 5.61 -5.17 8.69
C ALA A 47 6.68 -5.69 7.71
N PHE A 48 6.79 -5.05 6.54
CA PHE A 48 7.80 -5.40 5.55
C PHE A 48 9.21 -5.13 6.06
N GLY A 49 9.46 -3.97 6.66
CA GLY A 49 10.77 -3.62 7.21
C GLY A 49 11.18 -4.53 8.37
N LYS A 50 10.23 -4.96 9.22
CA LYS A 50 10.50 -5.99 10.22
C LYS A 50 10.94 -7.30 9.55
N ALA A 51 10.22 -7.76 8.55
CA ALA A 51 10.56 -8.99 7.82
C ALA A 51 11.92 -8.89 7.12
N LEU A 52 12.27 -7.71 6.60
CA LEU A 52 13.58 -7.44 5.99
C LEU A 52 14.73 -7.61 6.99
N VAL A 53 14.57 -7.08 8.21
CA VAL A 53 15.57 -7.21 9.29
C VAL A 53 15.61 -8.66 9.82
N ASP A 54 14.47 -9.28 10.04
CA ASP A 54 14.39 -10.68 10.50
C ASP A 54 15.05 -11.65 9.50
N ALA A 55 14.94 -11.34 8.19
CA ALA A 55 15.58 -12.08 7.11
C ALA A 55 17.09 -11.79 6.99
N ARG A 56 17.63 -10.86 7.78
CA ARG A 56 19.02 -10.39 7.72
C ARG A 56 19.44 -9.84 6.34
N LEU A 57 18.47 -9.23 5.64
CA LEU A 57 18.68 -8.58 4.36
C LEU A 57 18.94 -7.08 4.52
N ALA A 58 18.64 -6.53 5.70
CA ALA A 58 19.09 -5.23 6.16
C ALA A 58 19.37 -5.27 7.66
N ASP A 59 20.29 -4.42 8.13
CA ASP A 59 20.59 -4.28 9.56
C ASP A 59 19.52 -3.46 10.28
N ALA A 60 18.95 -2.46 9.59
CA ALA A 60 17.91 -1.59 10.12
C ALA A 60 17.04 -1.00 9.00
N VAL A 61 15.84 -0.56 9.37
CA VAL A 61 14.99 0.26 8.50
C VAL A 61 14.66 1.57 9.20
N GLN A 62 14.99 2.67 8.55
CA GLN A 62 14.62 4.03 8.97
C GLN A 62 13.34 4.44 8.28
N TYR A 63 12.30 4.77 9.05
CA TYR A 63 11.00 5.15 8.50
C TYR A 63 10.80 6.65 8.55
N GLU A 64 10.29 7.20 7.47
CA GLU A 64 9.82 8.57 7.41
C GLU A 64 8.36 8.60 6.94
N ASN A 65 7.46 9.15 7.77
CA ASN A 65 6.06 9.33 7.42
C ASN A 65 5.82 10.76 6.89
N LYS A 66 5.25 10.87 5.68
CA LYS A 66 4.91 12.17 5.07
C LYS A 66 3.58 12.09 4.33
N GLY A 67 2.48 12.21 5.07
CA GLY A 67 1.13 12.16 4.51
C GLY A 67 0.72 13.44 3.77
N GLY A 68 -0.33 13.33 2.99
CA GLY A 68 -1.01 14.43 2.29
C GLY A 68 -1.14 14.21 0.78
N ALA A 69 -2.26 14.72 0.21
CA ALA A 69 -2.60 14.63 -1.20
C ALA A 69 -2.47 13.22 -1.79
N ALA A 70 -3.05 12.22 -1.14
CA ALA A 70 -2.98 10.80 -1.51
C ALA A 70 -1.52 10.27 -1.66
N GLY A 71 -0.58 10.84 -0.90
CA GLY A 71 0.83 10.48 -0.95
C GLY A 71 1.69 11.34 -1.87
N ALA A 72 1.11 12.26 -2.65
CA ALA A 72 1.87 13.09 -3.59
C ALA A 72 2.92 13.99 -2.90
N ILE A 73 2.66 14.42 -1.65
CA ILE A 73 3.64 15.22 -0.88
C ILE A 73 4.87 14.38 -0.53
N GLY A 74 4.67 13.17 -0.01
CA GLY A 74 5.77 12.25 0.30
C GLY A 74 6.50 11.78 -0.96
N LEU A 75 5.77 11.54 -2.07
CA LEU A 75 6.39 11.24 -3.37
C LEU A 75 7.31 12.37 -3.83
N ALA A 76 6.85 13.62 -3.76
CA ALA A 76 7.67 14.78 -4.15
C ALA A 76 8.94 14.89 -3.29
N GLN A 77 8.83 14.69 -1.99
CA GLN A 77 9.98 14.67 -1.10
C GLN A 77 10.93 13.52 -1.46
N PHE A 78 10.41 12.32 -1.69
CA PHE A 78 11.22 11.14 -2.07
C PHE A 78 11.97 11.36 -3.38
N VAL A 79 11.31 11.87 -4.42
CA VAL A 79 11.93 12.18 -5.72
C VAL A 79 13.10 13.15 -5.58
N ASN A 80 12.94 14.17 -4.74
CA ASN A 80 13.95 15.22 -4.59
C ASN A 80 15.10 14.83 -3.65
N ALA A 81 14.80 14.13 -2.56
CA ALA A 81 15.79 13.85 -1.50
C ALA A 81 16.53 12.51 -1.68
N SER A 82 15.98 11.56 -2.44
CA SER A 82 16.54 10.20 -2.52
C SER A 82 17.21 9.88 -3.86
N LYS A 83 17.36 10.87 -4.75
CA LYS A 83 17.94 10.62 -6.09
C LYS A 83 19.29 9.92 -6.02
N GLY A 84 19.39 8.76 -6.72
CA GLY A 84 20.60 7.94 -6.77
C GLY A 84 20.88 7.12 -5.52
N ASP A 85 20.01 7.14 -4.49
CA ASP A 85 20.20 6.37 -3.26
C ASP A 85 19.68 4.93 -3.44
N PRO A 86 20.58 3.92 -3.52
CA PRO A 86 20.17 2.52 -3.70
C PRO A 86 19.55 1.90 -2.44
N GLY A 87 19.63 2.55 -1.28
CA GLY A 87 19.03 2.11 -0.02
C GLY A 87 17.66 2.73 0.26
N ALA A 88 17.13 3.57 -0.65
CA ALA A 88 15.87 4.24 -0.44
C ALA A 88 14.69 3.53 -1.11
N LEU A 89 13.62 3.30 -0.34
CA LEU A 89 12.36 2.72 -0.78
C LEU A 89 11.19 3.65 -0.50
N LEU A 90 10.23 3.70 -1.41
CA LEU A 90 8.95 4.38 -1.25
C LEU A 90 7.83 3.34 -1.15
N MET A 91 7.06 3.35 -0.06
CA MET A 91 5.82 2.59 0.04
C MET A 91 4.73 3.29 -0.79
N MET A 92 4.03 2.55 -1.64
CA MET A 92 2.98 3.09 -2.48
C MET A 92 1.90 2.05 -2.81
N GLY A 93 0.89 2.41 -3.59
CA GLY A 93 -0.16 1.50 -4.03
C GLY A 93 -1.27 2.18 -4.82
N ALA A 94 -2.38 1.49 -5.02
CA ALA A 94 -3.53 1.95 -5.79
C ALA A 94 -4.03 3.35 -5.38
N VAL A 95 -4.00 3.66 -4.08
CA VAL A 95 -4.41 4.98 -3.55
C VAL A 95 -3.56 6.11 -4.14
N MET A 96 -2.23 5.92 -4.25
CA MET A 96 -1.36 6.92 -4.87
C MET A 96 -1.65 7.07 -6.36
N VAL A 97 -1.83 5.96 -7.07
CA VAL A 97 -2.19 5.99 -8.50
C VAL A 97 -3.47 6.80 -8.72
N GLY A 98 -4.53 6.51 -7.98
CA GLY A 98 -5.79 7.26 -8.06
C GLY A 98 -5.64 8.73 -7.66
N GLY A 99 -4.85 9.02 -6.63
CA GLY A 99 -4.56 10.38 -6.20
C GLY A 99 -3.77 11.19 -7.24
N LEU A 100 -2.81 10.59 -7.94
CA LEU A 100 -2.07 11.24 -9.01
C LEU A 100 -2.93 11.49 -10.26
N ILE A 101 -3.90 10.62 -10.53
CA ILE A 101 -4.88 10.83 -11.62
C ILE A 101 -5.79 12.02 -11.33
N THR A 102 -6.27 12.18 -10.09
CA THR A 102 -7.19 13.28 -9.70
C THR A 102 -6.47 14.57 -9.35
N GLY A 103 -5.22 14.47 -8.89
CA GLY A 103 -4.43 15.60 -8.42
C GLY A 103 -3.59 16.23 -9.53
N LYS A 104 -3.24 17.49 -9.34
CA LYS A 104 -2.24 18.20 -10.16
C LYS A 104 -0.88 18.11 -9.48
N SER A 105 -0.31 16.89 -9.41
CA SER A 105 1.03 16.73 -8.83
C SER A 105 2.09 17.18 -9.81
N PRO A 106 3.09 17.97 -9.37
CA PRO A 106 4.24 18.35 -10.19
C PRO A 106 5.22 17.18 -10.40
N VAL A 107 5.11 16.13 -9.58
CA VAL A 107 5.92 14.90 -9.67
C VAL A 107 5.05 13.73 -10.04
N GLN A 108 5.63 12.79 -10.77
CA GLN A 108 4.97 11.60 -11.25
C GLN A 108 5.69 10.35 -10.73
N LEU A 109 4.94 9.26 -10.52
CA LEU A 109 5.50 8.00 -10.03
C LEU A 109 6.54 7.41 -11.00
N GLN A 110 6.39 7.68 -12.29
CA GLN A 110 7.32 7.29 -13.36
C GLN A 110 8.73 7.88 -13.20
N GLN A 111 8.92 8.87 -12.35
CA GLN A 111 10.25 9.39 -12.00
C GLN A 111 11.01 8.45 -11.05
N CYS A 112 10.30 7.57 -10.35
CA CYS A 112 10.87 6.58 -9.44
C CYS A 112 11.06 5.23 -10.13
N THR A 113 11.81 4.34 -9.52
CA THR A 113 12.14 3.01 -10.07
C THR A 113 11.18 1.95 -9.52
N PRO A 114 10.31 1.32 -10.34
CA PRO A 114 9.42 0.27 -9.86
C PRO A 114 10.23 -0.96 -9.40
N ILE A 115 9.95 -1.47 -8.19
CA ILE A 115 10.64 -2.62 -7.59
C ILE A 115 9.72 -3.83 -7.55
N ALA A 116 8.67 -3.79 -6.71
CA ALA A 116 7.72 -4.90 -6.63
C ALA A 116 6.38 -4.49 -6.03
N ARG A 117 5.30 -5.13 -6.47
CA ARG A 117 4.06 -5.26 -5.70
C ARG A 117 4.28 -6.31 -4.62
N LEU A 118 3.74 -6.08 -3.43
CA LEU A 118 3.92 -6.97 -2.28
C LEU A 118 2.65 -7.76 -1.98
N THR A 119 1.56 -7.03 -1.87
CA THR A 119 0.29 -7.57 -1.38
C THR A 119 -0.89 -6.82 -1.98
N SER A 120 -2.07 -7.39 -1.86
CA SER A 120 -3.35 -6.76 -2.13
C SER A 120 -4.28 -6.99 -0.96
N GLU A 121 -5.11 -6.02 -0.68
CA GLU A 121 -6.29 -6.18 0.15
C GLU A 121 -7.51 -5.59 -0.57
N TYR A 122 -8.66 -5.65 0.09
CA TYR A 122 -9.89 -5.11 -0.46
C TYR A 122 -10.53 -4.18 0.54
N ASN A 123 -11.21 -3.15 0.03
CA ASN A 123 -11.94 -2.24 0.90
C ASN A 123 -13.18 -2.92 1.48
N VAL A 124 -13.39 -2.72 2.77
CA VAL A 124 -14.65 -3.04 3.44
C VAL A 124 -15.41 -1.72 3.68
N PHE A 125 -16.69 -1.75 3.40
CA PHE A 125 -17.62 -0.69 3.82
C PHE A 125 -18.25 -1.09 5.14
N VAL A 126 -18.26 -0.14 6.08
CA VAL A 126 -18.79 -0.31 7.42
C VAL A 126 -19.74 0.82 7.78
N VAL A 127 -20.66 0.55 8.69
CA VAL A 127 -21.45 1.56 9.39
C VAL A 127 -21.21 1.47 10.89
N PRO A 128 -21.42 2.55 11.68
CA PRO A 128 -21.43 2.44 13.14
C PRO A 128 -22.39 1.34 13.60
N ALA A 129 -22.07 0.62 14.67
CA ALA A 129 -22.94 -0.43 15.19
C ALA A 129 -24.36 0.07 15.54
N ALA A 130 -24.46 1.33 16.01
CA ALA A 130 -25.72 2.00 16.35
C ALA A 130 -26.49 2.53 15.12
N SER A 131 -25.90 2.46 13.91
CA SER A 131 -26.56 2.95 12.70
C SER A 131 -27.87 2.19 12.43
N PRO A 132 -28.95 2.89 11.99
CA PRO A 132 -30.17 2.26 11.52
C PRO A 132 -29.94 1.47 10.23
N LEU A 133 -28.93 1.81 9.44
CA LEU A 133 -28.54 1.10 8.22
C LEU A 133 -27.82 -0.20 8.62
N ARG A 134 -28.29 -1.32 8.11
CA ARG A 134 -27.76 -2.64 8.48
C ARG A 134 -27.11 -3.39 7.35
N THR A 135 -27.45 -3.04 6.12
CA THR A 135 -27.03 -3.71 4.89
C THR A 135 -26.57 -2.68 3.84
N MET A 136 -25.86 -3.17 2.82
CA MET A 136 -25.54 -2.33 1.68
C MET A 136 -26.81 -1.90 0.93
N LYS A 137 -27.85 -2.73 0.94
CA LYS A 137 -29.14 -2.37 0.35
C LYS A 137 -29.77 -1.13 1.03
N ASP A 138 -29.73 -1.04 2.35
CA ASP A 138 -30.26 0.13 3.08
C ASP A 138 -29.50 1.41 2.67
N VAL A 139 -28.17 1.31 2.52
CA VAL A 139 -27.33 2.41 2.04
C VAL A 139 -27.71 2.80 0.62
N VAL A 140 -27.92 1.84 -0.28
CA VAL A 140 -28.31 2.09 -1.67
C VAL A 140 -29.70 2.71 -1.76
N ASP A 141 -30.66 2.26 -0.96
CA ASP A 141 -32.00 2.83 -0.93
C ASP A 141 -31.97 4.30 -0.49
N GLN A 142 -31.19 4.62 0.55
CA GLN A 142 -30.97 6.00 0.99
C GLN A 142 -30.23 6.83 -0.07
N LEU A 143 -29.19 6.27 -0.70
CA LEU A 143 -28.42 6.91 -1.76
C LEU A 143 -29.28 7.27 -2.98
N ARG A 144 -30.26 6.43 -3.32
CA ARG A 144 -31.21 6.70 -4.41
C ARG A 144 -32.22 7.80 -4.08
N GLN A 145 -32.62 7.88 -2.81
CA GLN A 145 -33.58 8.92 -2.35
C GLN A 145 -32.90 10.29 -2.27
N ASP A 146 -31.76 10.36 -1.60
CA ASP A 146 -30.93 11.56 -1.46
C ASP A 146 -29.45 11.20 -1.41
N PRO A 147 -28.73 11.31 -2.53
CA PRO A 147 -27.30 11.01 -2.58
C PRO A 147 -26.46 11.81 -1.58
N GLY A 148 -26.84 13.05 -1.31
CA GLY A 148 -26.14 13.95 -0.40
C GLY A 148 -26.23 13.53 1.07
N SER A 149 -27.29 12.81 1.44
CA SER A 149 -27.52 12.34 2.81
C SER A 149 -26.58 11.20 3.22
N VAL A 150 -26.03 10.44 2.27
CA VAL A 150 -25.05 9.37 2.54
C VAL A 150 -23.65 9.98 2.53
N LYS A 151 -23.14 10.28 3.71
CA LYS A 151 -21.76 10.75 3.89
C LYS A 151 -20.80 9.55 3.91
N TRP A 152 -20.02 9.40 2.85
CA TRP A 152 -18.97 8.39 2.75
C TRP A 152 -17.69 8.92 3.38
N GLY A 153 -17.07 8.18 4.28
CA GLY A 153 -15.81 8.55 4.91
C GLY A 153 -14.72 7.54 4.60
N GLY A 154 -13.53 8.00 4.28
CA GLY A 154 -12.39 7.14 4.00
C GLY A 154 -11.12 7.94 3.80
N GLY A 155 -10.10 7.37 3.14
CA GLY A 155 -8.85 8.04 2.86
C GLY A 155 -8.98 9.22 1.89
N SER A 156 -7.92 9.57 1.23
CA SER A 156 -7.84 10.74 0.36
C SER A 156 -8.83 10.70 -0.80
N ARG A 157 -9.16 11.85 -1.37
CA ARG A 157 -9.88 11.89 -2.66
C ARG A 157 -9.09 11.14 -3.72
N GLY A 158 -9.78 10.30 -4.53
CA GLY A 158 -9.14 9.40 -5.49
C GLY A 158 -8.61 8.09 -4.87
N SER A 159 -8.80 7.87 -3.57
CA SER A 159 -8.51 6.56 -2.96
C SER A 159 -9.44 5.46 -3.47
N THR A 160 -9.07 4.22 -3.24
CA THR A 160 -9.83 3.06 -3.72
C THR A 160 -11.25 3.01 -3.16
N GLU A 161 -11.47 3.40 -1.91
CA GLU A 161 -12.79 3.48 -1.29
C GLU A 161 -13.64 4.62 -1.87
N HIS A 162 -13.03 5.77 -2.24
CA HIS A 162 -13.72 6.84 -2.94
C HIS A 162 -14.17 6.40 -4.34
N ILE A 163 -13.27 5.74 -5.08
CA ILE A 163 -13.57 5.17 -6.39
C ILE A 163 -14.69 4.13 -6.27
N ALA A 164 -14.62 3.23 -5.29
CA ALA A 164 -15.63 2.19 -5.07
C ALA A 164 -17.00 2.78 -4.72
N ALA A 165 -17.08 3.87 -3.93
CA ALA A 165 -18.31 4.57 -3.64
C ALA A 165 -18.93 5.20 -4.93
N ALA A 166 -18.09 5.79 -5.78
CA ALA A 166 -18.53 6.34 -7.07
C ALA A 166 -18.98 5.25 -8.06
N MET A 167 -18.25 4.11 -8.10
CA MET A 167 -18.66 2.92 -8.87
C MET A 167 -20.02 2.40 -8.41
N LEU A 168 -20.26 2.33 -7.09
CA LEU A 168 -21.55 1.90 -6.55
C LEU A 168 -22.67 2.85 -6.97
N ALA A 169 -22.50 4.16 -6.80
CA ALA A 169 -23.48 5.15 -7.22
C ALA A 169 -23.86 4.94 -8.69
N ARG A 170 -22.88 4.81 -9.57
CA ARG A 170 -23.11 4.54 -10.99
C ARG A 170 -23.84 3.21 -11.21
N ALA A 171 -23.43 2.13 -10.55
CA ALA A 171 -24.04 0.81 -10.70
C ALA A 171 -25.51 0.78 -10.30
N VAL A 172 -25.94 1.68 -9.40
CA VAL A 172 -27.33 1.77 -8.94
C VAL A 172 -28.12 2.91 -9.57
N GLY A 173 -27.59 3.54 -10.63
CA GLY A 173 -28.27 4.58 -11.40
C GLY A 173 -28.28 5.97 -10.74
N VAL A 174 -27.39 6.20 -9.76
CA VAL A 174 -27.19 7.51 -9.12
C VAL A 174 -26.02 8.22 -9.77
N ASP A 175 -26.14 9.53 -10.00
CA ASP A 175 -25.03 10.35 -10.52
C ASP A 175 -23.85 10.33 -9.54
N PRO A 176 -22.69 9.76 -9.94
CA PRO A 176 -21.52 9.66 -9.06
C PRO A 176 -20.99 11.01 -8.57
N LYS A 177 -21.21 12.10 -9.30
CA LYS A 177 -20.82 13.46 -8.88
C LYS A 177 -21.55 13.94 -7.64
N LYS A 178 -22.69 13.30 -7.29
CA LYS A 178 -23.47 13.59 -6.09
C LYS A 178 -23.00 12.81 -4.86
N VAL A 179 -21.99 11.94 -5.00
CA VAL A 179 -21.41 11.21 -3.87
C VAL A 179 -20.76 12.18 -2.89
N ASN A 180 -21.32 12.24 -1.68
CA ASN A 180 -20.82 13.10 -0.60
C ASN A 180 -19.65 12.39 0.10
N TYR A 181 -18.42 12.61 -0.40
CA TYR A 181 -17.22 11.96 0.13
C TYR A 181 -16.41 12.89 1.03
N VAL A 182 -16.20 12.46 2.27
CA VAL A 182 -15.39 13.12 3.30
C VAL A 182 -14.03 12.43 3.36
N ALA A 183 -13.00 13.13 2.90
CA ALA A 183 -11.63 12.60 2.87
C ALA A 183 -10.89 12.85 4.18
N PHE A 184 -10.23 11.82 4.71
CA PHE A 184 -9.35 11.87 5.87
C PHE A 184 -7.89 11.67 5.49
N ARG A 185 -6.96 12.13 6.34
CA ARG A 185 -5.50 12.04 6.08
C ARG A 185 -4.90 10.70 6.49
N GLY A 186 -5.66 9.87 7.22
CA GLY A 186 -5.21 8.56 7.68
C GLY A 186 -6.35 7.77 8.34
N GLY A 187 -6.13 6.45 8.51
CA GLY A 187 -7.12 5.51 9.01
C GLY A 187 -7.65 5.87 10.40
N GLY A 188 -6.81 6.37 11.31
CA GLY A 188 -7.25 6.77 12.66
C GLY A 188 -8.28 7.90 12.69
N GLU A 189 -8.12 8.92 11.83
CA GLU A 189 -9.09 10.00 11.69
C GLU A 189 -10.42 9.47 11.12
N ALA A 190 -10.35 8.61 10.12
CA ALA A 190 -11.52 7.97 9.52
C ALA A 190 -12.27 7.10 10.54
N VAL A 191 -11.56 6.27 11.32
CA VAL A 191 -12.12 5.45 12.40
C VAL A 191 -12.85 6.31 13.41
N ALA A 192 -12.22 7.39 13.90
CA ALA A 192 -12.85 8.31 14.86
C ALA A 192 -14.13 8.94 14.30
N ALA A 193 -14.11 9.37 13.05
CA ALA A 193 -15.28 9.96 12.38
C ALA A 193 -16.44 8.97 12.19
N ILE A 194 -16.12 7.70 11.89
CA ILE A 194 -17.11 6.61 11.75
C ILE A 194 -17.74 6.31 13.11
N LEU A 195 -16.92 6.07 14.12
CA LEU A 195 -17.39 5.73 15.47
C LEU A 195 -18.19 6.88 16.11
N GLY A 196 -17.82 8.12 15.80
CA GLY A 196 -18.54 9.33 16.25
C GLY A 196 -19.80 9.65 15.46
N GLY A 197 -20.17 8.86 14.44
CA GLY A 197 -21.35 9.09 13.60
C GLY A 197 -21.25 10.32 12.69
N ASN A 198 -20.05 10.85 12.47
CA ASN A 198 -19.82 12.02 11.60
C ASN A 198 -19.93 11.70 10.10
N VAL A 199 -19.82 10.41 9.76
CA VAL A 199 -20.06 9.86 8.43
C VAL A 199 -21.07 8.72 8.50
N THR A 200 -21.82 8.52 7.41
CA THR A 200 -22.84 7.48 7.31
C THR A 200 -22.22 6.12 7.07
N VAL A 201 -21.28 6.04 6.14
CA VAL A 201 -20.57 4.83 5.72
C VAL A 201 -19.08 5.10 5.76
N GLY A 202 -18.33 4.22 6.40
CA GLY A 202 -16.86 4.23 6.35
C GLY A 202 -16.34 3.24 5.33
N GLY A 203 -15.23 3.58 4.66
CA GLY A 203 -14.52 2.70 3.75
C GLY A 203 -13.02 2.70 4.04
N SER A 204 -12.41 1.53 4.13
CA SER A 204 -10.95 1.35 4.19
C SER A 204 -10.58 -0.10 3.93
N GLY A 205 -9.30 -0.45 3.89
CA GLY A 205 -8.84 -1.83 3.92
C GLY A 205 -9.38 -2.57 5.14
N TYR A 206 -9.75 -3.83 4.99
CA TYR A 206 -10.34 -4.63 6.08
C TYR A 206 -9.46 -4.61 7.34
N SER A 207 -8.13 -4.70 7.17
CA SER A 207 -7.18 -4.73 8.28
C SER A 207 -7.28 -3.52 9.21
N GLU A 208 -7.67 -2.36 8.70
CA GLU A 208 -7.79 -1.12 9.48
C GLU A 208 -9.06 -1.07 10.35
N PHE A 209 -10.08 -1.87 10.02
CA PHE A 209 -11.35 -1.93 10.76
C PHE A 209 -11.55 -3.24 11.54
N ALA A 210 -10.70 -4.24 11.32
CA ALA A 210 -10.85 -5.59 11.86
C ALA A 210 -11.09 -5.62 13.38
N GLU A 211 -10.30 -4.88 14.16
CA GLU A 211 -10.45 -4.82 15.63
C GLU A 211 -11.79 -4.17 16.04
N HIS A 212 -12.23 -3.15 15.34
CA HIS A 212 -13.50 -2.46 15.63
C HIS A 212 -14.71 -3.32 15.21
N ILE A 213 -14.58 -4.09 14.14
CA ILE A 213 -15.59 -5.07 13.71
C ILE A 213 -15.69 -6.19 14.74
N ALA A 214 -14.55 -6.76 15.16
CA ALA A 214 -14.51 -7.82 16.17
C ALA A 214 -15.05 -7.36 17.53
N ALA A 215 -14.80 -6.10 17.90
CA ALA A 215 -15.33 -5.47 19.12
C ALA A 215 -16.82 -5.08 19.00
N GLY A 216 -17.49 -5.33 17.87
CA GLY A 216 -18.89 -4.98 17.65
C GLY A 216 -19.18 -3.49 17.58
N LYS A 217 -18.16 -2.64 17.39
CA LYS A 217 -18.29 -1.16 17.28
C LYS A 217 -18.64 -0.71 15.86
N MET A 218 -18.28 -1.51 14.86
CA MET A 218 -18.60 -1.31 13.44
C MET A 218 -19.28 -2.54 12.86
N ARG A 219 -20.24 -2.32 11.99
CA ARG A 219 -20.91 -3.39 11.23
C ARG A 219 -20.40 -3.35 9.79
N PRO A 220 -19.71 -4.41 9.30
CA PRO A 220 -19.32 -4.50 7.90
C PRO A 220 -20.56 -4.85 7.05
N ILE A 221 -20.72 -4.16 5.92
CA ILE A 221 -21.88 -4.27 5.03
C ILE A 221 -21.54 -4.68 3.60
N GLY A 222 -20.25 -4.70 3.24
CA GLY A 222 -19.82 -5.16 1.92
C GLY A 222 -18.30 -5.03 1.75
N VAL A 223 -17.72 -5.91 0.95
CA VAL A 223 -16.29 -5.89 0.58
C VAL A 223 -16.14 -5.86 -0.94
N THR A 224 -15.11 -5.15 -1.42
CA THR A 224 -14.89 -4.91 -2.87
C THR A 224 -14.14 -6.05 -3.57
N SER A 225 -14.04 -7.22 -2.96
CA SER A 225 -13.39 -8.38 -3.58
C SER A 225 -14.31 -9.10 -4.58
N GLN A 226 -13.69 -9.76 -5.56
CA GLN A 226 -14.41 -10.58 -6.54
C GLN A 226 -15.10 -11.79 -5.90
N LYS A 227 -14.48 -12.37 -4.85
CA LYS A 227 -14.96 -13.53 -4.09
C LYS A 227 -14.81 -13.23 -2.60
N ARG A 228 -15.54 -13.95 -1.75
CA ARG A 228 -15.38 -13.85 -0.29
C ARG A 228 -13.93 -14.06 0.11
N LEU A 229 -13.49 -13.27 1.07
CA LEU A 229 -12.14 -13.38 1.62
C LEU A 229 -12.12 -14.49 2.68
N PRO A 230 -11.07 -15.33 2.70
CA PRO A 230 -10.93 -16.38 3.72
C PRO A 230 -10.96 -15.78 5.14
N GLY A 231 -11.72 -16.39 6.05
CA GLY A 231 -11.80 -15.94 7.43
C GLY A 231 -12.57 -14.62 7.67
N ILE A 232 -13.12 -14.00 6.64
CA ILE A 232 -13.85 -12.73 6.72
C ILE A 232 -15.31 -12.94 6.34
N ALA A 233 -16.20 -12.90 7.33
CA ALA A 233 -17.63 -13.13 7.17
C ALA A 233 -18.38 -11.89 6.64
N VAL A 234 -17.87 -11.26 5.57
CA VAL A 234 -18.47 -10.09 4.94
C VAL A 234 -18.88 -10.45 3.50
N PRO A 235 -20.14 -10.19 3.09
CA PRO A 235 -20.55 -10.43 1.70
C PRO A 235 -19.80 -9.49 0.75
N THR A 236 -19.46 -9.97 -0.46
CA THR A 236 -18.92 -9.10 -1.47
C THR A 236 -19.98 -8.15 -2.03
N MET A 237 -19.55 -7.02 -2.58
CA MET A 237 -20.46 -6.13 -3.31
C MET A 237 -21.14 -6.87 -4.46
N LYS A 238 -20.38 -7.73 -5.15
CA LYS A 238 -20.87 -8.53 -6.29
C LYS A 238 -21.93 -9.57 -5.88
N GLU A 239 -21.76 -10.27 -4.76
CA GLU A 239 -22.77 -11.18 -4.21
C GLU A 239 -24.09 -10.48 -3.88
N GLN A 240 -24.02 -9.19 -3.56
CA GLN A 240 -25.18 -8.35 -3.26
C GLN A 240 -25.80 -7.71 -4.52
N GLY A 241 -25.31 -8.08 -5.73
CA GLY A 241 -25.82 -7.57 -7.01
C GLY A 241 -25.20 -6.24 -7.46
N TYR A 242 -24.15 -5.76 -6.79
CA TYR A 242 -23.45 -4.53 -7.17
C TYR A 242 -22.11 -4.88 -7.83
N ASP A 243 -21.92 -4.52 -9.11
CA ASP A 243 -20.67 -4.78 -9.82
C ASP A 243 -19.59 -3.75 -9.43
N VAL A 244 -19.11 -3.89 -8.20
CA VAL A 244 -18.05 -3.07 -7.61
C VAL A 244 -16.94 -4.00 -7.14
N VAL A 245 -15.95 -4.18 -7.99
CA VAL A 245 -14.74 -4.97 -7.69
C VAL A 245 -13.54 -4.08 -7.87
N LEU A 246 -12.78 -3.86 -6.78
CA LEU A 246 -11.61 -2.99 -6.78
C LEU A 246 -10.64 -3.44 -5.70
N GLY A 247 -9.41 -3.79 -6.11
CA GLY A 247 -8.32 -4.13 -5.20
C GLY A 247 -7.60 -2.88 -4.69
N ASN A 248 -7.04 -2.98 -3.48
CA ASN A 248 -6.16 -2.00 -2.88
C ASN A 248 -4.77 -2.64 -2.71
N TRP A 249 -4.02 -2.70 -3.80
CA TRP A 249 -2.69 -3.27 -3.78
C TRP A 249 -1.65 -2.30 -3.19
N ARG A 250 -0.55 -2.87 -2.66
CA ARG A 250 0.60 -2.13 -2.11
C ARG A 250 1.89 -2.69 -2.64
N GLY A 251 2.86 -1.79 -2.87
CA GLY A 251 4.17 -2.13 -3.43
C GLY A 251 5.24 -1.13 -3.05
N LEU A 252 6.43 -1.36 -3.57
CA LEU A 252 7.62 -0.56 -3.32
C LEU A 252 8.23 -0.04 -4.61
N TYR A 253 8.65 1.19 -4.55
CA TYR A 253 9.49 1.84 -5.56
C TYR A 253 10.84 2.19 -4.96
N GLY A 254 11.90 2.11 -5.76
CA GLY A 254 13.22 2.62 -5.46
C GLY A 254 13.38 4.08 -5.89
N ALA A 255 14.49 4.68 -5.49
CA ALA A 255 14.81 6.06 -5.79
C ALA A 255 14.92 6.34 -7.30
N PRO A 256 14.72 7.60 -7.73
CA PRO A 256 15.06 8.04 -9.07
C PRO A 256 16.56 7.88 -9.37
N GLY A 257 16.89 7.44 -10.58
CA GLY A 257 18.26 7.45 -11.09
C GLY A 257 19.20 6.40 -10.49
N ILE A 258 18.68 5.35 -9.86
CA ILE A 258 19.48 4.16 -9.51
C ILE A 258 19.82 3.36 -10.78
N THR A 259 20.96 2.64 -10.77
CA THR A 259 21.39 1.83 -11.91
C THR A 259 20.56 0.56 -12.07
N ALA A 260 20.66 -0.11 -13.21
CA ALA A 260 20.00 -1.39 -13.46
C ALA A 260 20.44 -2.48 -12.46
N GLU A 261 21.73 -2.51 -12.10
CA GLU A 261 22.28 -3.44 -11.11
C GLU A 261 21.73 -3.15 -9.71
N GLN A 262 21.62 -1.87 -9.33
CA GLN A 262 21.03 -1.46 -8.06
C GLN A 262 19.53 -1.81 -8.00
N ARG A 263 18.80 -1.58 -9.10
CA ARG A 263 17.39 -2.01 -9.22
C ARG A 263 17.27 -3.53 -9.05
N ALA A 264 18.13 -4.31 -9.72
CA ALA A 264 18.10 -5.77 -9.63
C ALA A 264 18.38 -6.26 -8.20
N ALA A 265 19.37 -5.68 -7.52
CA ALA A 265 19.71 -6.01 -6.14
C ALA A 265 18.56 -5.67 -5.17
N LEU A 266 17.94 -4.49 -5.30
CA LEU A 266 16.76 -4.11 -4.52
C LEU A 266 15.57 -5.06 -4.78
N THR A 267 15.33 -5.41 -6.04
CA THR A 267 14.25 -6.33 -6.42
C THR A 267 14.46 -7.70 -5.81
N ASP A 268 15.69 -8.26 -5.88
CA ASP A 268 16.03 -9.55 -5.27
C ASP A 268 15.83 -9.51 -3.75
N MET A 269 16.32 -8.46 -3.09
CA MET A 269 16.14 -8.23 -1.65
C MET A 269 14.66 -8.21 -1.26
N VAL A 270 13.84 -7.46 -1.99
CA VAL A 270 12.40 -7.35 -1.73
C VAL A 270 11.70 -8.69 -1.95
N VAL A 271 11.97 -9.39 -3.05
CA VAL A 271 11.38 -10.69 -3.34
C VAL A 271 11.80 -11.76 -2.32
N LYS A 272 13.05 -11.76 -1.85
CA LYS A 272 13.50 -12.65 -0.76
C LYS A 272 12.76 -12.36 0.55
N THR A 273 12.56 -11.09 0.87
CA THR A 273 11.81 -10.68 2.07
C THR A 273 10.38 -11.20 2.06
N THR A 274 9.71 -11.17 0.90
CA THR A 274 8.31 -11.66 0.80
C THR A 274 8.19 -13.16 1.03
N LYS A 275 9.26 -13.93 0.97
CA LYS A 275 9.29 -15.36 1.26
C LYS A 275 9.60 -15.67 2.73
N HIS A 276 10.03 -14.67 3.50
CA HIS A 276 10.39 -14.86 4.90
C HIS A 276 9.16 -15.07 5.79
N LYS A 277 9.30 -15.90 6.82
CA LYS A 277 8.22 -16.26 7.75
C LYS A 277 7.54 -15.04 8.36
N SER A 278 8.30 -14.05 8.81
CA SER A 278 7.75 -12.83 9.42
C SER A 278 6.82 -12.06 8.47
N TRP A 279 7.08 -12.09 7.15
CA TRP A 279 6.18 -11.48 6.17
C TRP A 279 4.91 -12.31 5.99
N GLN A 280 5.01 -13.63 5.91
CA GLN A 280 3.85 -14.52 5.81
C GLN A 280 2.93 -14.37 7.03
N GLU A 281 3.50 -14.33 8.24
CA GLU A 281 2.75 -14.06 9.47
C GLU A 281 2.06 -12.67 9.44
N ALA A 282 2.70 -11.68 8.85
CA ALA A 282 2.09 -10.35 8.69
C ALA A 282 0.92 -10.36 7.68
N LEU A 283 1.02 -11.13 6.58
CA LEU A 283 -0.07 -11.32 5.64
C LEU A 283 -1.29 -11.93 6.34
N ASP A 284 -1.09 -13.03 7.06
CA ASP A 284 -2.14 -13.75 7.78
C ASP A 284 -2.80 -12.87 8.86
N LYS A 285 -1.97 -12.22 9.67
CA LYS A 285 -2.45 -11.33 10.75
C LYS A 285 -3.34 -10.20 10.24
N ASN A 286 -3.02 -9.64 9.07
CA ASN A 286 -3.73 -8.50 8.52
C ASN A 286 -4.80 -8.89 7.48
N GLY A 287 -4.95 -10.17 7.14
CA GLY A 287 -5.85 -10.63 6.09
C GLY A 287 -5.45 -10.11 4.70
N TRP A 288 -4.14 -9.90 4.48
CA TRP A 288 -3.64 -9.45 3.17
C TRP A 288 -3.40 -10.65 2.25
N THR A 289 -3.80 -10.49 1.01
CA THR A 289 -3.55 -11.50 -0.03
C THR A 289 -2.13 -11.35 -0.58
N PRO A 290 -1.31 -12.42 -0.62
CA PRO A 290 -0.04 -12.38 -1.32
C PRO A 290 -0.24 -12.01 -2.78
N ALA A 291 0.50 -11.02 -3.28
CA ALA A 291 0.32 -10.52 -4.64
C ALA A 291 1.66 -10.05 -5.27
N VAL A 292 2.71 -10.83 -5.06
CA VAL A 292 4.07 -10.47 -5.49
C VAL A 292 4.16 -10.45 -7.01
N LEU A 293 4.52 -9.28 -7.55
CA LEU A 293 4.98 -9.07 -8.93
C LEU A 293 6.25 -8.22 -8.86
N ALA A 294 7.24 -8.52 -9.68
CA ALA A 294 8.51 -7.80 -9.65
C ALA A 294 9.05 -7.54 -11.07
N GLY A 295 10.00 -6.62 -11.17
CA GLY A 295 10.64 -6.31 -12.45
C GLY A 295 9.67 -5.78 -13.50
N LYS A 296 9.77 -6.30 -14.72
CA LYS A 296 8.95 -5.87 -15.87
C LYS A 296 7.46 -6.12 -15.66
N ASP A 297 7.08 -7.26 -15.06
CA ASP A 297 5.67 -7.58 -14.81
C ASP A 297 5.01 -6.57 -13.86
N PHE A 298 5.77 -6.06 -12.88
CA PHE A 298 5.26 -5.02 -12.01
C PHE A 298 5.13 -3.66 -12.71
N GLU A 299 6.07 -3.34 -13.57
CA GLU A 299 6.05 -2.13 -14.40
C GLU A 299 4.80 -2.11 -15.30
N ASP A 300 4.59 -3.19 -16.06
CA ASP A 300 3.42 -3.35 -16.93
C ASP A 300 2.10 -3.32 -16.15
N PHE A 301 2.08 -3.93 -14.96
CA PHE A 301 0.93 -3.87 -14.08
C PHE A 301 0.60 -2.44 -13.65
N VAL A 302 1.59 -1.62 -13.30
CA VAL A 302 1.34 -0.22 -12.89
C VAL A 302 0.84 0.63 -14.05
N ASP A 303 1.37 0.45 -15.25
CA ASP A 303 0.91 1.15 -16.45
C ASP A 303 -0.54 0.78 -16.78
N TYR A 304 -0.88 -0.50 -16.65
CA TYR A 304 -2.26 -0.98 -16.77
C TYR A 304 -3.17 -0.36 -15.70
N GLU A 305 -2.73 -0.30 -14.44
CA GLU A 305 -3.49 0.29 -13.33
C GLU A 305 -3.78 1.78 -13.56
N PHE A 306 -2.78 2.56 -14.01
CA PHE A 306 -3.02 3.97 -14.37
C PHE A 306 -4.11 4.12 -15.43
N THR A 307 -4.07 3.29 -16.47
CA THR A 307 -5.05 3.31 -17.55
C THR A 307 -6.43 2.88 -17.06
N SER A 308 -6.50 1.77 -16.34
CA SER A 308 -7.75 1.19 -15.83
C SER A 308 -8.43 2.09 -14.80
N LEU A 309 -7.69 2.59 -13.81
CA LEU A 309 -8.24 3.50 -12.80
C LEU A 309 -8.69 4.82 -13.42
N ARG A 310 -7.94 5.36 -14.39
CA ARG A 310 -8.37 6.57 -15.12
C ARG A 310 -9.69 6.34 -15.86
N ALA A 311 -9.85 5.21 -16.54
CA ALA A 311 -11.09 4.86 -17.22
C ALA A 311 -12.26 4.70 -16.22
N ILE A 312 -12.04 3.97 -15.12
CA ILE A 312 -13.06 3.81 -14.05
C ILE A 312 -13.46 5.17 -13.49
N MET A 313 -12.50 6.03 -13.16
CA MET A 313 -12.77 7.35 -12.60
C MET A 313 -13.50 8.27 -13.58
N TYR A 314 -13.12 8.24 -14.86
CA TYR A 314 -13.84 8.96 -15.92
C TYR A 314 -15.28 8.48 -16.01
N LEU A 315 -15.51 7.17 -16.13
CA LEU A 315 -16.84 6.56 -16.22
C LEU A 315 -17.68 6.81 -14.93
N SER A 316 -17.02 6.99 -13.79
CA SER A 316 -17.66 7.31 -12.51
C SER A 316 -17.77 8.82 -12.24
N GLY A 317 -17.55 9.67 -13.24
CA GLY A 317 -17.74 11.12 -13.13
C GLY A 317 -16.78 11.82 -12.15
N MET A 318 -15.66 11.20 -11.84
CA MET A 318 -14.64 11.75 -10.91
C MET A 318 -13.61 12.65 -11.61
N LEU A 319 -13.54 12.60 -12.95
CA LEU A 319 -12.66 13.39 -13.82
C LEU A 319 -13.44 14.33 -14.71
#